data_90dca3e3770c2f381d81e59fdd6a49a6
#
_entry.id   90dca3e3770c2f381d81e59fdd6a49a6
#
_cell.length_a   1.000
_cell.length_b   1.000
_cell.length_c   1.000
_cell.angle_alpha   90.00
_cell.angle_beta   90.00
_cell.angle_gamma   90.00
#
_symmetry.space_group_name_H-M   'P 1'
#
loop_
_entity.id
_entity.type
_entity.pdbx_description
1 polymer ?
#
loop_
_entity_poly.entity_id
_entity_poly.type
_entity_poly.pdbx_seq_one_letter_code
_entity_poly.pdbx_strand_id
1 'polypeptide(L)'
;MLRLAKLSRWQAGGGHLLLSVAIGAAVLAAMILVWYPPPFFEATGGMGLILLMIGVDVTLGPLLTTAVFNPAKGLGKLKLDLAVIGLLQLAALAYGIHVMYSARPAYLVFAVDRFDLVMANTLPATELAKAPPPWNRVPVGRPPTVGARVPDEPKLKEESLFLALGGIDLTQQPRFFVPYAEVAPDAARIG
;
A
#
# COMPACT_ATOMS: atom_id res chain seq x y z
N MET A 1 -32.55 -20.05 0.79
CA MET A 1 -32.82 -19.44 2.13
C MET A 1 -32.85 -20.47 3.28
N LEU A 2 -33.24 -21.71 3.08
CA LEU A 2 -33.31 -22.77 4.09
C LEU A 2 -31.96 -23.31 4.63
N ARG A 3 -30.83 -23.00 3.99
CA ARG A 3 -29.52 -23.54 4.39
C ARG A 3 -28.92 -22.90 5.64
N LEU A 4 -29.09 -21.62 5.89
CA LEU A 4 -28.54 -20.93 7.06
C LEU A 4 -29.11 -21.43 8.40
N ALA A 5 -30.39 -21.80 8.43
CA ALA A 5 -31.05 -22.34 9.63
C ALA A 5 -30.55 -23.73 10.05
N LYS A 6 -29.82 -24.45 9.19
CA LYS A 6 -29.28 -25.77 9.44
C LYS A 6 -27.79 -25.77 9.81
N LEU A 7 -27.12 -24.64 9.74
CA LEU A 7 -25.69 -24.54 10.06
C LEU A 7 -25.49 -24.50 11.59
N SER A 8 -24.45 -25.18 12.06
CA SER A 8 -23.92 -24.95 13.39
C SER A 8 -23.08 -23.67 13.46
N ARG A 9 -22.90 -23.12 14.67
CA ARG A 9 -22.03 -21.94 14.88
C ARG A 9 -20.60 -22.16 14.36
N TRP A 10 -20.08 -23.38 14.50
CA TRP A 10 -18.75 -23.76 14.03
C TRP A 10 -18.66 -23.82 12.51
N GLN A 11 -19.71 -24.29 11.84
CA GLN A 11 -19.78 -24.27 10.37
C GLN A 11 -19.89 -22.86 9.82
N ALA A 12 -20.65 -21.98 10.50
CA ALA A 12 -20.75 -20.57 10.12
C ALA A 12 -19.41 -19.85 10.30
N GLY A 13 -18.74 -20.01 11.44
CA GLY A 13 -17.41 -19.44 11.70
C GLY A 13 -16.34 -20.01 10.77
N GLY A 14 -16.34 -21.33 10.52
CA GLY A 14 -15.41 -21.96 9.58
C GLY A 14 -15.62 -21.49 8.13
N GLY A 15 -16.87 -21.32 7.70
CA GLY A 15 -17.19 -20.74 6.39
C GLY A 15 -16.72 -19.29 6.26
N HIS A 16 -16.89 -18.50 7.32
CA HIS A 16 -16.39 -17.13 7.40
C HIS A 16 -14.85 -17.10 7.34
N LEU A 17 -14.17 -17.95 8.09
CA LEU A 17 -12.72 -18.08 8.06
C LEU A 17 -12.19 -18.36 6.65
N LEU A 18 -12.77 -19.34 5.96
CA LEU A 18 -12.38 -19.68 4.59
C LEU A 18 -12.56 -18.49 3.64
N LEU A 19 -13.67 -17.78 3.78
CA LEU A 19 -13.93 -16.58 2.97
C LEU A 19 -12.92 -15.47 3.26
N SER A 20 -12.65 -15.17 4.54
CA SER A 20 -11.66 -14.17 4.95
C SER A 20 -10.25 -14.51 4.47
N VAL A 21 -9.84 -15.78 4.57
CA VAL A 21 -8.53 -16.24 4.04
C VAL A 21 -8.47 -16.06 2.54
N ALA A 22 -9.52 -16.43 1.81
CA ALA A 22 -9.55 -16.28 0.34
C ALA A 22 -9.48 -14.81 -0.10
N ILE A 23 -10.24 -13.93 0.55
CA ILE A 23 -10.19 -12.48 0.29
C ILE A 23 -8.82 -11.91 0.65
N GLY A 24 -8.29 -12.24 1.82
CA GLY A 24 -6.96 -11.79 2.27
C GLY A 24 -5.85 -12.22 1.32
N ALA A 25 -5.87 -13.48 0.87
CA ALA A 25 -4.91 -13.99 -0.11
C ALA A 25 -5.01 -13.25 -1.47
N ALA A 26 -6.23 -12.97 -1.94
CA ALA A 26 -6.44 -12.23 -3.18
C ALA A 26 -5.94 -10.78 -3.07
N VAL A 27 -6.21 -10.10 -1.94
CA VAL A 27 -5.73 -8.74 -1.67
C VAL A 27 -4.20 -8.72 -1.58
N LEU A 28 -3.60 -9.66 -0.85
CA LEU A 28 -2.14 -9.78 -0.74
C LEU A 28 -1.51 -10.00 -2.12
N ALA A 29 -2.04 -10.91 -2.92
CA ALA A 29 -1.55 -11.16 -4.27
C ALA A 29 -1.64 -9.90 -5.16
N ALA A 30 -2.76 -9.19 -5.13
CA ALA A 30 -2.92 -7.95 -5.87
C ALA A 30 -1.92 -6.87 -5.43
N MET A 31 -1.68 -6.73 -4.14
CA MET A 31 -0.70 -5.77 -3.61
C MET A 31 0.72 -6.10 -4.06
N ILE A 32 1.16 -7.35 -3.95
CA ILE A 32 2.50 -7.78 -4.35
C ILE A 32 2.68 -7.65 -5.87
N LEU A 33 1.69 -8.02 -6.66
CA LEU A 33 1.81 -8.00 -8.11
C LEU A 33 1.77 -6.59 -8.70
N VAL A 34 1.01 -5.67 -8.09
CA VAL A 34 0.75 -4.35 -8.67
C VAL A 34 1.55 -3.24 -7.99
N TRP A 35 1.51 -3.15 -6.65
CA TRP A 35 2.06 -1.98 -5.93
C TRP A 35 3.41 -2.24 -5.27
N TYR A 36 3.63 -3.45 -4.78
CA TYR A 36 4.82 -3.82 -4.01
C TYR A 36 5.56 -5.01 -4.63
N PRO A 37 5.94 -4.96 -5.92
CA PRO A 37 6.67 -6.10 -6.51
C PRO A 37 8.01 -6.32 -5.78
N PRO A 38 8.49 -7.57 -5.71
CA PRO A 38 9.83 -7.82 -5.18
C PRO A 38 10.91 -7.00 -5.91
N PRO A 39 11.92 -6.47 -5.21
CA PRO A 39 12.23 -6.61 -3.78
C PRO A 39 11.56 -5.57 -2.87
N PHE A 40 10.72 -4.67 -3.39
CA PHE A 40 10.20 -3.50 -2.68
C PHE A 40 9.28 -3.87 -1.51
N PHE A 41 8.58 -5.00 -1.59
CA PHE A 41 7.72 -5.46 -0.52
C PHE A 41 8.49 -5.69 0.81
N GLU A 42 9.67 -6.30 0.71
CA GLU A 42 10.52 -6.55 1.88
C GLU A 42 11.20 -5.26 2.36
N ALA A 43 11.70 -4.46 1.42
CA ALA A 43 12.40 -3.22 1.71
C ALA A 43 11.53 -2.18 2.45
N THR A 44 10.21 -2.20 2.26
CA THR A 44 9.28 -1.26 2.90
C THR A 44 8.74 -1.74 4.26
N GLY A 45 9.09 -2.95 4.70
CA GLY A 45 8.51 -3.55 5.90
C GLY A 45 7.01 -3.87 5.77
N GLY A 46 6.49 -3.96 4.55
CA GLY A 46 5.08 -4.16 4.24
C GLY A 46 4.47 -5.42 4.86
N MET A 47 5.29 -6.44 5.16
CA MET A 47 4.86 -7.68 5.78
C MET A 47 4.11 -7.44 7.11
N GLY A 48 4.64 -6.58 7.99
CA GLY A 48 4.01 -6.30 9.30
C GLY A 48 2.62 -5.68 9.17
N LEU A 49 2.47 -4.71 8.27
CA LEU A 49 1.17 -4.04 8.01
C LEU A 49 0.14 -5.00 7.40
N ILE A 50 0.56 -5.83 6.44
CA ILE A 50 -0.33 -6.80 5.80
C ILE A 50 -0.75 -7.89 6.78
N LEU A 51 0.18 -8.41 7.58
CA LEU A 51 -0.16 -9.41 8.61
C LEU A 51 -1.12 -8.85 9.64
N LEU A 52 -0.99 -7.58 10.04
CA LEU A 52 -1.94 -6.92 10.92
C LEU A 52 -3.31 -6.82 10.26
N MET A 53 -3.37 -6.31 9.03
CA MET A 53 -4.63 -6.09 8.29
C MET A 53 -5.39 -7.41 8.06
N ILE A 54 -4.72 -8.41 7.49
CA ILE A 54 -5.34 -9.72 7.20
C ILE A 54 -5.58 -10.49 8.50
N GLY A 55 -4.68 -10.39 9.48
CA GLY A 55 -4.78 -11.07 10.76
C GLY A 55 -6.03 -10.67 11.53
N VAL A 56 -6.41 -9.39 11.51
CA VAL A 56 -7.67 -8.92 12.12
C VAL A 56 -8.87 -9.56 11.43
N ASP A 57 -8.95 -9.55 10.12
CA ASP A 57 -10.08 -10.10 9.37
C ASP A 57 -10.19 -11.62 9.49
N VAL A 58 -9.06 -12.33 9.45
CA VAL A 58 -9.02 -13.80 9.56
C VAL A 58 -9.28 -14.29 10.99
N THR A 59 -9.02 -13.45 12.00
CA THR A 59 -9.19 -13.86 13.41
C THR A 59 -10.53 -13.36 13.98
N LEU A 60 -10.74 -12.03 13.98
CA LEU A 60 -11.89 -11.44 14.67
C LEU A 60 -13.22 -11.77 13.99
N GLY A 61 -13.29 -11.79 12.68
CA GLY A 61 -14.51 -12.06 11.95
C GLY A 61 -15.09 -13.45 12.20
N PRO A 62 -14.33 -14.51 12.00
CA PRO A 62 -14.76 -15.87 12.30
C PRO A 62 -15.11 -16.08 13.77
N LEU A 63 -14.32 -15.49 14.71
CA LEU A 63 -14.60 -15.56 16.14
C LEU A 63 -15.93 -14.88 16.49
N LEU A 64 -16.16 -13.65 16.04
CA LEU A 64 -17.41 -12.93 16.24
C LEU A 64 -18.58 -13.69 15.62
N THR A 65 -18.42 -14.20 14.40
CA THR A 65 -19.44 -15.01 13.74
C THR A 65 -19.79 -16.23 14.56
N THR A 66 -18.80 -16.98 15.06
CA THR A 66 -19.02 -18.17 15.89
C THR A 66 -19.74 -17.81 17.19
N ALA A 67 -19.38 -16.69 17.82
CA ALA A 67 -19.97 -16.24 19.08
C ALA A 67 -21.44 -15.78 18.91
N VAL A 68 -21.71 -15.05 17.84
CA VAL A 68 -23.02 -14.40 17.62
C VAL A 68 -24.01 -15.32 16.91
N PHE A 69 -23.52 -16.29 16.13
CA PHE A 69 -24.36 -17.19 15.33
C PHE A 69 -25.26 -18.06 16.17
N ASN A 70 -26.54 -17.75 16.15
CA ASN A 70 -27.60 -18.50 16.82
C ASN A 70 -28.88 -18.53 15.98
N PRO A 71 -29.17 -19.66 15.32
CA PRO A 71 -30.37 -19.82 14.49
C PRO A 71 -31.69 -19.63 15.26
N ALA A 72 -31.71 -19.89 16.58
CA ALA A 72 -32.89 -19.72 17.43
C ALA A 72 -33.35 -18.26 17.60
N LYS A 73 -32.48 -17.28 17.33
CA LYS A 73 -32.83 -15.85 17.37
C LYS A 73 -33.75 -15.39 16.22
N GLY A 74 -34.00 -16.25 15.24
CA GLY A 74 -34.73 -15.94 14.01
C GLY A 74 -33.83 -15.36 12.91
N LEU A 75 -34.18 -15.68 11.67
CA LEU A 75 -33.36 -15.35 10.49
C LEU A 75 -33.10 -13.85 10.28
N GLY A 76 -34.03 -12.98 10.67
CA GLY A 76 -33.88 -11.52 10.52
C GLY A 76 -32.75 -10.98 11.40
N LYS A 77 -32.76 -11.31 12.68
CA LYS A 77 -31.71 -10.88 13.63
C LYS A 77 -30.36 -11.47 13.28
N LEU A 78 -30.33 -12.77 12.91
CA LEU A 78 -29.11 -13.42 12.50
C LEU A 78 -28.46 -12.77 11.27
N LYS A 79 -29.25 -12.42 10.26
CA LYS A 79 -28.77 -11.70 9.07
C LYS A 79 -28.22 -10.33 9.42
N LEU A 80 -28.89 -9.61 10.31
CA LEU A 80 -28.43 -8.29 10.77
C LEU A 80 -27.08 -8.40 11.49
N ASP A 81 -26.97 -9.36 12.42
CA ASP A 81 -25.72 -9.59 13.14
C ASP A 81 -24.55 -9.89 12.18
N LEU A 82 -24.76 -10.80 11.22
CA LEU A 82 -23.74 -11.14 10.21
C LEU A 82 -23.44 -9.98 9.25
N ALA A 83 -24.45 -9.18 8.90
CA ALA A 83 -24.26 -8.01 8.04
C ALA A 83 -23.44 -6.92 8.75
N VAL A 84 -23.66 -6.70 10.04
CA VAL A 84 -22.88 -5.75 10.84
C VAL A 84 -21.41 -6.20 10.92
N ILE A 85 -21.16 -7.48 11.22
CA ILE A 85 -19.80 -8.03 11.24
C ILE A 85 -19.13 -7.86 9.88
N GLY A 86 -19.79 -8.26 8.79
CA GLY A 86 -19.25 -8.15 7.43
C GLY A 86 -19.00 -6.70 7.02
N LEU A 87 -19.90 -5.77 7.37
CA LEU A 87 -19.71 -4.34 7.06
C LEU A 87 -18.51 -3.75 7.77
N LEU A 88 -18.33 -4.05 9.06
CA LEU A 88 -17.17 -3.59 9.82
C LEU A 88 -15.86 -4.13 9.26
N GLN A 89 -15.81 -5.40 8.87
CA GLN A 89 -14.64 -6.01 8.26
C GLN A 89 -14.34 -5.42 6.88
N LEU A 90 -15.34 -5.24 6.03
CA LEU A 90 -15.15 -4.61 4.73
C LEU A 90 -14.66 -3.17 4.87
N ALA A 91 -15.14 -2.43 5.87
CA ALA A 91 -14.67 -1.08 6.14
C ALA A 91 -13.20 -1.09 6.62
N ALA A 92 -12.83 -2.00 7.52
CA ALA A 92 -11.45 -2.15 7.99
C ALA A 92 -10.50 -2.58 6.86
N LEU A 93 -10.92 -3.54 6.04
CA LEU A 93 -10.16 -3.99 4.87
C LEU A 93 -9.95 -2.86 3.86
N ALA A 94 -11.01 -2.11 3.52
CA ALA A 94 -10.95 -0.97 2.61
C ALA A 94 -10.01 0.12 3.13
N TYR A 95 -10.04 0.40 4.44
CA TYR A 95 -9.11 1.32 5.08
C TYR A 95 -7.67 0.82 4.99
N GLY A 96 -7.41 -0.46 5.27
CA GLY A 96 -6.08 -1.06 5.14
C GLY A 96 -5.54 -0.99 3.71
N ILE A 97 -6.38 -1.30 2.71
CA ILE A 97 -6.03 -1.16 1.29
C ILE A 97 -5.71 0.30 0.96
N HIS A 98 -6.51 1.25 1.45
CA HIS A 98 -6.26 2.69 1.24
C HIS A 98 -4.91 3.13 1.83
N VAL A 99 -4.58 2.71 3.05
CA VAL A 99 -3.29 3.01 3.69
C VAL A 99 -2.13 2.46 2.86
N MET A 100 -2.21 1.20 2.46
CA MET A 100 -1.19 0.56 1.63
C MET A 100 -1.05 1.23 0.27
N TYR A 101 -2.16 1.58 -0.38
CA TYR A 101 -2.15 2.31 -1.64
C TYR A 101 -1.49 3.69 -1.49
N SER A 102 -1.79 4.41 -0.42
CA SER A 102 -1.23 5.74 -0.16
C SER A 102 0.26 5.69 0.15
N ALA A 103 0.73 4.63 0.79
CA ALA A 103 2.13 4.43 1.13
C ALA A 103 2.89 3.53 0.13
N ARG A 104 2.34 3.29 -1.07
CA ARG A 104 3.00 2.42 -2.05
C ARG A 104 4.32 3.01 -2.55
N PRO A 105 5.30 2.17 -2.96
CA PRO A 105 6.47 2.61 -3.71
C PRO A 105 6.07 3.39 -4.97
N ALA A 106 6.59 4.60 -5.13
CA ALA A 106 6.32 5.46 -6.27
C ALA A 106 7.47 5.43 -7.28
N TYR A 107 8.71 5.62 -6.80
CA TYR A 107 9.90 5.65 -7.62
C TYR A 107 11.07 4.99 -6.91
N LEU A 108 11.96 4.33 -7.67
CA LEU A 108 13.30 4.00 -7.23
C LEU A 108 14.23 5.06 -7.83
N VAL A 109 14.75 5.96 -7.00
CA VAL A 109 15.50 7.13 -7.44
C VAL A 109 16.98 6.94 -7.16
N PHE A 110 17.82 7.00 -8.19
CA PHE A 110 19.26 7.13 -8.01
C PHE A 110 19.62 8.61 -7.91
N ALA A 111 20.23 9.01 -6.80
CA ALA A 111 20.69 10.38 -6.58
C ALA A 111 22.08 10.36 -5.93
N VAL A 112 22.99 11.12 -6.49
CA VAL A 112 24.37 11.31 -6.01
C VAL A 112 25.17 9.98 -5.93
N ASP A 113 24.91 9.16 -4.91
CA ASP A 113 25.69 7.97 -4.58
C ASP A 113 24.85 6.76 -4.12
N ARG A 114 23.51 6.85 -4.15
CA ARG A 114 22.63 5.79 -3.65
C ARG A 114 21.30 5.71 -4.38
N PHE A 115 20.65 4.57 -4.19
CA PHE A 115 19.25 4.37 -4.58
C PHE A 115 18.34 4.58 -3.36
N ASP A 116 17.36 5.46 -3.50
CA ASP A 116 16.31 5.68 -2.52
C ASP A 116 14.97 5.21 -3.06
N LEU A 117 14.23 4.45 -2.25
CA LEU A 117 12.86 4.06 -2.55
C LEU A 117 11.91 5.14 -2.04
N VAL A 118 11.35 5.91 -2.96
CA VAL A 118 10.45 7.02 -2.66
C VAL A 118 9.01 6.53 -2.63
N MET A 119 8.33 6.79 -1.52
CA MET A 119 6.94 6.38 -1.32
C MET A 119 5.98 7.45 -1.83
N ALA A 120 4.78 7.02 -2.27
CA ALA A 120 3.79 7.92 -2.86
C ALA A 120 3.34 9.05 -1.90
N ASN A 121 3.20 8.72 -0.61
CA ASN A 121 2.79 9.67 0.43
C ASN A 121 3.91 10.62 0.89
N THR A 122 5.16 10.39 0.48
CA THR A 122 6.30 11.28 0.83
C THR A 122 6.60 12.30 -0.27
N LEU A 123 5.93 12.20 -1.42
CA LEU A 123 6.09 13.15 -2.53
C LEU A 123 5.20 14.38 -2.30
N PRO A 124 5.78 15.60 -2.12
CA PRO A 124 4.98 16.78 -1.93
C PRO A 124 4.20 17.15 -3.20
N ALA A 125 2.91 17.46 -3.06
CA ALA A 125 2.08 17.88 -4.18
C ALA A 125 2.64 19.15 -4.88
N THR A 126 3.27 20.02 -4.11
CA THR A 126 3.93 21.24 -4.62
C THR A 126 5.11 20.93 -5.53
N GLU A 127 5.88 19.89 -5.23
CA GLU A 127 7.02 19.47 -6.06
C GLU A 127 6.56 18.68 -7.29
N LEU A 128 5.52 17.85 -7.15
CA LEU A 128 4.87 17.20 -8.31
C LEU A 128 4.31 18.21 -9.31
N ALA A 129 3.69 19.29 -8.83
CA ALA A 129 3.15 20.35 -9.69
C ALA A 129 4.22 21.11 -10.50
N LYS A 130 5.47 21.15 -10.00
CA LYS A 130 6.61 21.79 -10.68
C LYS A 130 7.31 20.84 -11.67
N ALA A 131 7.05 19.55 -11.59
CA ALA A 131 7.74 18.54 -12.38
C ALA A 131 7.20 18.47 -13.82
N PRO A 132 8.06 18.24 -14.82
CA PRO A 132 7.60 17.98 -16.18
C PRO A 132 7.00 16.57 -16.30
N PRO A 133 6.10 16.32 -17.26
CA PRO A 133 5.68 14.96 -17.60
C PRO A 133 6.89 14.09 -17.99
N PRO A 134 6.91 12.81 -17.61
CA PRO A 134 5.85 12.04 -16.93
C PRO A 134 5.89 12.12 -15.39
N TRP A 135 6.82 12.89 -14.79
CA TRP A 135 7.10 12.88 -13.34
C TRP A 135 6.18 13.79 -12.51
N ASN A 136 5.26 14.49 -13.16
CA ASN A 136 4.27 15.39 -12.52
C ASN A 136 3.10 14.63 -11.84
N ARG A 137 3.17 13.32 -11.75
CA ARG A 137 2.16 12.45 -11.11
C ARG A 137 2.79 11.21 -10.50
N VAL A 138 2.14 10.70 -9.46
CA VAL A 138 2.57 9.48 -8.80
C VAL A 138 2.15 8.25 -9.64
N PRO A 139 3.08 7.37 -10.02
CA PRO A 139 2.75 6.12 -10.72
C PRO A 139 1.82 5.24 -9.91
N VAL A 140 0.93 4.49 -10.60
CA VAL A 140 -0.02 3.60 -9.93
C VAL A 140 0.49 2.16 -9.83
N GLY A 141 1.31 1.73 -10.78
CA GLY A 141 1.84 0.37 -10.86
C GLY A 141 3.25 0.22 -10.29
N ARG A 142 4.03 -0.67 -10.90
CA ARG A 142 5.43 -0.92 -10.52
C ARG A 142 6.23 0.39 -10.51
N PRO A 143 7.02 0.67 -9.45
CA PRO A 143 7.82 1.88 -9.38
C PRO A 143 8.87 1.91 -10.49
N PRO A 144 8.90 2.94 -11.34
CA PRO A 144 9.95 3.12 -12.31
C PRO A 144 11.26 3.51 -11.63
N THR A 145 12.39 3.08 -12.21
CA THR A 145 13.70 3.56 -11.81
C THR A 145 14.02 4.84 -12.58
N VAL A 146 14.41 5.88 -11.85
CA VAL A 146 14.75 7.20 -12.39
C VAL A 146 16.05 7.70 -11.77
N GLY A 147 16.69 8.70 -12.40
CA GLY A 147 17.74 9.48 -11.77
C GLY A 147 17.22 10.78 -11.19
N ALA A 148 17.94 11.38 -10.24
CA ALA A 148 17.76 12.76 -9.83
C ALA A 148 19.11 13.48 -9.89
N ARG A 149 19.14 14.64 -10.56
CA ARG A 149 20.34 15.47 -10.67
C ARG A 149 20.23 16.74 -9.86
N VAL A 150 21.32 17.06 -9.16
CA VAL A 150 21.45 18.40 -8.55
C VAL A 150 21.42 19.42 -9.67
N PRO A 151 20.57 20.45 -9.62
CA PRO A 151 20.52 21.45 -10.68
C PRO A 151 21.80 22.27 -10.74
N ASP A 152 22.20 22.63 -11.97
CA ASP A 152 23.40 23.47 -12.21
C ASP A 152 23.13 24.94 -11.90
N GLU A 153 21.88 25.39 -12.07
CA GLU A 153 21.49 26.78 -11.82
C GLU A 153 21.60 27.10 -10.32
N PRO A 154 22.40 28.11 -9.92
CA PRO A 154 22.68 28.42 -8.50
C PRO A 154 21.43 28.61 -7.67
N LYS A 155 20.42 29.32 -8.20
CA LYS A 155 19.16 29.57 -7.50
C LYS A 155 18.35 28.31 -7.25
N LEU A 156 18.25 27.40 -8.23
CA LEU A 156 17.56 26.13 -8.09
C LEU A 156 18.31 25.18 -7.15
N LYS A 157 19.64 25.22 -7.18
CA LYS A 157 20.50 24.45 -6.27
C LYS A 157 20.31 24.89 -4.82
N GLU A 158 20.28 26.18 -4.58
CA GLU A 158 20.00 26.76 -3.26
C GLU A 158 18.59 26.38 -2.78
N GLU A 159 17.56 26.52 -3.63
CA GLU A 159 16.19 26.12 -3.30
C GLU A 159 16.10 24.62 -2.97
N SER A 160 16.74 23.76 -3.75
CA SER A 160 16.78 22.31 -3.50
C SER A 160 17.46 21.98 -2.16
N LEU A 161 18.56 22.68 -1.83
CA LEU A 161 19.27 22.52 -0.56
C LEU A 161 18.40 22.93 0.62
N PHE A 162 17.70 24.06 0.55
CA PHE A 162 16.79 24.48 1.61
C PHE A 162 15.62 23.52 1.80
N LEU A 163 15.08 22.96 0.71
CA LEU A 163 14.07 21.92 0.79
C LEU A 163 14.61 20.66 1.49
N ALA A 164 15.83 20.24 1.16
CA ALA A 164 16.48 19.08 1.79
C ALA A 164 16.71 19.31 3.29
N LEU A 165 17.15 20.51 3.70
CA LEU A 165 17.24 20.88 5.11
C LEU A 165 15.87 20.89 5.80
N GLY A 166 14.79 21.16 5.07
CA GLY A 166 13.41 21.07 5.52
C GLY A 166 12.82 19.64 5.51
N GLY A 167 13.63 18.64 5.15
CA GLY A 167 13.21 17.22 5.12
C GLY A 167 12.65 16.73 3.78
N ILE A 168 12.73 17.52 2.70
CA ILE A 168 12.35 17.13 1.33
C ILE A 168 13.64 16.91 0.53
N ASP A 169 14.18 15.69 0.58
CA ASP A 169 15.42 15.33 -0.11
C ASP A 169 15.29 15.49 -1.64
N LEU A 170 16.44 15.56 -2.35
CA LEU A 170 16.50 15.61 -3.82
C LEU A 170 15.69 14.48 -4.48
N THR A 171 15.68 13.30 -3.88
CA THR A 171 14.89 12.14 -4.31
C THR A 171 13.37 12.33 -4.20
N GLN A 172 12.92 13.36 -3.48
CA GLN A 172 11.52 13.76 -3.33
C GLN A 172 11.17 15.02 -4.11
N GLN A 173 12.08 15.47 -5.00
CA GLN A 173 11.91 16.66 -5.86
C GLN A 173 11.79 16.24 -7.33
N PRO A 174 10.61 15.76 -7.80
CA PRO A 174 10.44 15.20 -9.16
C PRO A 174 10.76 16.16 -10.30
N ARG A 175 10.81 17.46 -10.03
CA ARG A 175 11.24 18.47 -11.01
C ARG A 175 12.68 18.29 -11.49
N PHE A 176 13.52 17.59 -10.72
CA PHE A 176 14.91 17.28 -11.03
C PHE A 176 15.12 15.82 -11.47
N PHE A 177 14.04 15.10 -11.71
CA PHE A 177 14.14 13.73 -12.22
C PHE A 177 14.57 13.72 -13.68
N VAL A 178 15.39 12.73 -13.99
CA VAL A 178 15.90 12.44 -15.34
C VAL A 178 15.70 10.95 -15.64
N PRO A 179 15.67 10.54 -16.90
CA PRO A 179 15.70 9.13 -17.26
C PRO A 179 16.89 8.42 -16.61
N TYR A 180 16.65 7.22 -16.04
CA TYR A 180 17.72 6.46 -15.38
C TYR A 180 18.96 6.25 -16.27
N ALA A 181 18.77 6.09 -17.58
CA ALA A 181 19.87 5.92 -18.54
C ALA A 181 20.92 7.05 -18.49
N GLU A 182 20.52 8.27 -18.07
CA GLU A 182 21.43 9.39 -17.95
C GLU A 182 22.35 9.34 -16.73
N VAL A 183 21.94 8.62 -15.68
CA VAL A 183 22.70 8.46 -14.42
C VAL A 183 23.26 7.04 -14.24
N ALA A 184 22.90 6.10 -15.11
CA ALA A 184 23.34 4.73 -15.03
C ALA A 184 24.88 4.56 -15.04
N PRO A 185 25.67 5.36 -15.79
CA PRO A 185 27.14 5.29 -15.72
C PRO A 185 27.68 5.68 -14.34
N ASP A 186 27.03 6.62 -13.64
CA ASP A 186 27.44 7.06 -12.31
C ASP A 186 27.08 5.99 -11.28
N ALA A 187 25.86 5.42 -11.39
CA ALA A 187 25.43 4.30 -10.55
C ALA A 187 26.36 3.08 -10.67
N ALA A 188 26.81 2.76 -11.87
CA ALA A 188 27.73 1.63 -12.13
C ALA A 188 29.14 1.83 -11.54
N ARG A 189 29.55 3.05 -11.19
CA ARG A 189 30.86 3.33 -10.58
C ARG A 189 30.85 3.14 -9.07
N ILE A 190 29.69 3.10 -8.47
CA ILE A 190 29.52 3.06 -7.02
C ILE A 190 29.22 1.62 -6.53
N GLY A 191 28.65 0.75 -7.39
CA GLY A 191 28.40 -0.65 -7.10
C GLY A 191 29.53 -1.54 -7.58
#